data_9e5a105c799e24dd8630ad8c8730071b
#
_entry.id   9e5a105c799e24dd8630ad8c8730071b
#
_cell.length_a   1.000
_cell.length_b   1.000
_cell.length_c   1.000
_cell.angle_alpha   90.00
_cell.angle_beta   90.00
_cell.angle_gamma   90.00
#
_symmetry.space_group_name_H-M   'P 1'
#
loop_
_entity.id
_entity.type
_entity.pdbx_description
1 polymer ?
#
loop_
_entity_poly.entity_id
_entity_poly.type
_entity_poly.pdbx_seq_one_letter_code
_entity_poly.pdbx_strand_id
1 'polypeptide(L)'
;MKSIQLASLLFFLSLSPGAKAQGVGASGEIRGTVFDPTGGVIPHASVEAVDTAKGTHYTATADSNGQYEFPNLPPSTYEVTVRHAGMQTQVQKGLELEVGQTAALDFRLALEGTSVQVEVSAEQAVVETTRGSQAETLSQTYINDLPINRRDYLTFTLLLPGVSNSNTIADNSDFRVKQTPQSGLSFYGSNGRGNSVTVDGGEFNDDAGGVRLNLNQDAVQEFQVNRSNYTAELGGASGATINIVSKSGTNELHGSLYGLFRNDALDARDHFALQPALLPGETFSAEAVATPLKNTLNRQQFGGNIG
;
A
#
# COMPACT_ATOMS: atom_id res chain seq x y z
N MET A 1 38.19 36.91 5.30
CA MET A 1 37.92 35.57 5.87
C MET A 1 36.47 35.14 5.75
N LYS A 2 35.46 35.99 5.97
CA LYS A 2 34.01 35.59 5.83
C LYS A 2 33.58 35.21 4.40
N SER A 3 34.14 35.82 3.36
CA SER A 3 33.83 35.52 1.96
C SER A 3 34.39 34.15 1.48
N ILE A 4 35.51 33.73 1.99
CA ILE A 4 36.12 32.41 1.68
C ILE A 4 35.34 31.29 2.34
N GLN A 5 34.83 31.49 3.55
CA GLN A 5 33.98 30.52 4.23
C GLN A 5 32.62 30.33 3.54
N LEU A 6 32.04 31.40 3.01
CA LEU A 6 30.80 31.33 2.27
C LEU A 6 30.96 30.64 0.92
N ALA A 7 32.09 30.88 0.21
CA ALA A 7 32.42 30.19 -1.05
C ALA A 7 32.69 28.71 -0.85
N SER A 8 33.36 28.32 0.26
CA SER A 8 33.58 26.92 0.62
C SER A 8 32.29 26.18 0.95
N LEU A 9 31.34 26.83 1.64
CA LEU A 9 30.04 26.26 1.97
C LEU A 9 29.19 26.03 0.72
N LEU A 10 29.21 26.99 -0.22
CA LEU A 10 28.50 26.86 -1.51
C LEU A 10 29.11 25.77 -2.41
N PHE A 11 30.42 25.57 -2.38
CA PHE A 11 31.09 24.51 -3.12
C PHE A 11 30.75 23.12 -2.59
N PHE A 12 30.63 22.94 -1.27
CA PHE A 12 30.21 21.67 -0.67
C PHE A 12 28.74 21.36 -0.96
N LEU A 13 27.86 22.35 -1.09
CA LEU A 13 26.45 22.15 -1.45
C LEU A 13 26.27 21.69 -2.89
N SER A 14 27.20 22.04 -3.80
CA SER A 14 27.13 21.65 -5.23
C SER A 14 27.68 20.24 -5.52
N LEU A 15 28.35 19.62 -4.55
CA LEU A 15 28.90 18.25 -4.67
C LEU A 15 27.99 17.17 -4.03
N SER A 16 26.78 17.50 -3.62
CA SER A 16 25.83 16.48 -3.16
C SER A 16 25.50 15.59 -4.36
N PRO A 17 25.97 14.32 -4.43
CA PRO A 17 25.38 13.37 -5.36
C PRO A 17 23.89 13.39 -5.07
N GLY A 18 23.06 13.54 -6.11
CA GLY A 18 21.63 13.54 -5.97
C GLY A 18 21.22 12.32 -5.14
N ALA A 19 20.97 12.53 -3.87
CA ALA A 19 20.41 11.50 -3.02
C ALA A 19 19.04 11.17 -3.60
N LYS A 20 18.97 10.06 -4.34
CA LYS A 20 17.68 9.48 -4.68
C LYS A 20 17.10 9.05 -3.34
N ALA A 21 16.17 9.81 -2.82
CA ALA A 21 15.35 9.41 -1.70
C ALA A 21 14.56 8.18 -2.17
N GLN A 22 15.05 7.00 -1.83
CA GLN A 22 14.31 5.77 -2.05
C GLN A 22 13.21 5.77 -1.02
N GLY A 23 11.97 5.89 -1.49
CA GLY A 23 10.81 5.72 -0.63
C GLY A 23 10.74 4.26 -0.17
N VAL A 24 11.21 4.04 1.04
CA VAL A 24 11.19 2.71 1.65
C VAL A 24 9.73 2.26 1.78
N GLY A 25 9.40 1.10 1.22
CA GLY A 25 8.08 0.49 1.35
C GLY A 25 7.01 0.96 0.37
N ALA A 26 7.34 1.80 -0.64
CA ALA A 26 6.39 2.23 -1.67
C ALA A 26 6.60 1.55 -3.03
N SER A 27 7.41 0.49 -3.10
CA SER A 27 7.80 -0.18 -4.33
C SER A 27 7.77 -1.69 -4.18
N GLY A 28 7.71 -2.40 -5.30
CA GLY A 28 7.95 -3.83 -5.41
C GLY A 28 9.27 -4.14 -6.12
N GLU A 29 9.55 -5.41 -6.33
CA GLU A 29 10.74 -5.93 -6.98
C GLU A 29 10.37 -7.05 -7.94
N ILE A 30 11.00 -7.09 -9.11
CA ILE A 30 10.95 -8.23 -10.03
C ILE A 30 12.34 -8.82 -10.13
N ARG A 31 12.48 -10.11 -9.86
CA ARG A 31 13.73 -10.83 -10.00
C ARG A 31 13.51 -12.22 -10.57
N GLY A 32 14.55 -12.81 -11.13
CA GLY A 32 14.47 -14.17 -11.68
C GLY A 32 15.75 -14.60 -12.32
N THR A 33 15.70 -15.77 -12.95
CA THR A 33 16.83 -16.39 -13.63
C THR A 33 16.46 -16.74 -15.07
N VAL A 34 17.38 -16.53 -15.97
CA VAL A 34 17.20 -16.88 -17.39
C VAL A 34 17.90 -18.20 -17.68
N PHE A 35 17.13 -19.16 -18.19
CA PHE A 35 17.58 -20.51 -18.50
C PHE A 35 17.52 -20.79 -19.99
N ASP A 36 18.37 -21.69 -20.46
CA ASP A 36 18.29 -22.33 -21.76
C ASP A 36 17.31 -23.53 -21.73
N PRO A 37 17.01 -24.18 -22.89
CA PRO A 37 16.10 -25.32 -22.93
C PRO A 37 16.59 -26.53 -22.14
N THR A 38 17.91 -26.63 -21.88
CA THR A 38 18.53 -27.75 -21.15
C THR A 38 18.57 -27.51 -19.63
N GLY A 39 18.21 -26.30 -19.18
CA GLY A 39 18.26 -25.89 -17.78
C GLY A 39 19.57 -25.22 -17.37
N GLY A 40 20.48 -24.95 -18.34
CA GLY A 40 21.66 -24.13 -18.11
C GLY A 40 21.28 -22.65 -17.99
N VAL A 41 22.05 -21.88 -17.19
CA VAL A 41 21.81 -20.45 -17.03
C VAL A 41 22.35 -19.66 -18.24
N ILE A 42 21.66 -18.60 -18.62
CA ILE A 42 22.08 -17.70 -19.72
C ILE A 42 22.60 -16.40 -19.15
N PRO A 43 23.91 -16.18 -19.08
CA PRO A 43 24.47 -14.92 -18.65
C PRO A 43 24.29 -13.83 -19.72
N HIS A 44 24.29 -12.57 -19.25
CA HIS A 44 24.21 -11.38 -20.13
C HIS A 44 22.95 -11.30 -21.00
N ALA A 45 21.87 -12.01 -20.67
CA ALA A 45 20.57 -11.80 -21.28
C ALA A 45 20.07 -10.38 -20.97
N SER A 46 19.52 -9.71 -21.98
CA SER A 46 18.89 -8.40 -21.81
C SER A 46 17.45 -8.60 -21.37
N VAL A 47 17.09 -8.01 -20.24
CA VAL A 47 15.74 -8.03 -19.69
C VAL A 47 15.19 -6.62 -19.67
N GLU A 48 13.98 -6.44 -20.16
CA GLU A 48 13.27 -5.18 -20.20
C GLU A 48 11.92 -5.34 -19.54
N ALA A 49 11.59 -4.48 -18.58
CA ALA A 49 10.28 -4.39 -17.95
C ALA A 49 9.62 -3.08 -18.35
N VAL A 50 8.41 -3.14 -18.88
CA VAL A 50 7.64 -1.97 -19.33
C VAL A 50 6.41 -1.84 -18.46
N ASP A 51 6.26 -0.70 -17.79
CA ASP A 51 5.01 -0.31 -17.11
C ASP A 51 3.95 -0.03 -18.18
N THR A 52 2.93 -0.86 -18.27
CA THR A 52 1.92 -0.77 -19.33
C THR A 52 1.01 0.45 -19.18
N ALA A 53 0.84 0.99 -17.96
CA ALA A 53 0.01 2.16 -17.70
C ALA A 53 0.70 3.47 -18.07
N LYS A 54 2.02 3.54 -17.90
CA LYS A 54 2.82 4.77 -18.08
C LYS A 54 3.75 4.71 -19.29
N GLY A 55 3.99 3.52 -19.86
CA GLY A 55 4.97 3.32 -20.92
C GLY A 55 6.41 3.54 -20.45
N THR A 56 6.71 3.44 -19.17
CA THR A 56 8.07 3.60 -18.64
C THR A 56 8.84 2.31 -18.82
N HIS A 57 10.08 2.40 -19.33
CA HIS A 57 10.96 1.28 -19.58
C HIS A 57 12.04 1.17 -18.51
N TYR A 58 12.21 -0.03 -17.98
CA TYR A 58 13.28 -0.41 -17.07
C TYR A 58 14.11 -1.51 -17.73
N THR A 59 15.43 -1.43 -17.62
CA THR A 59 16.33 -2.40 -18.26
C THR A 59 17.30 -2.99 -17.25
N ALA A 60 17.50 -4.30 -17.31
CA ALA A 60 18.49 -5.03 -16.53
C ALA A 60 19.25 -6.01 -17.44
N THR A 61 20.41 -6.43 -16.99
CA THR A 61 21.20 -7.46 -17.66
C THR A 61 21.46 -8.59 -16.70
N ALA A 62 21.21 -9.82 -17.11
CA ALA A 62 21.46 -10.99 -16.29
C ALA A 62 22.97 -11.11 -15.97
N ASP A 63 23.28 -11.46 -14.74
CA ASP A 63 24.63 -11.65 -14.23
C ASP A 63 25.28 -12.95 -14.76
N SER A 64 26.47 -13.31 -14.25
CA SER A 64 27.17 -14.55 -14.60
C SER A 64 26.42 -15.83 -14.23
N ASN A 65 25.45 -15.76 -13.31
CA ASN A 65 24.59 -16.84 -12.89
C ASN A 65 23.23 -16.83 -13.61
N GLY A 66 23.04 -15.96 -14.62
CA GLY A 66 21.80 -15.77 -15.32
C GLY A 66 20.72 -15.04 -14.52
N GLN A 67 21.05 -14.47 -13.34
CA GLN A 67 20.12 -13.77 -12.47
C GLN A 67 19.95 -12.33 -12.87
N TYR A 68 18.72 -11.84 -12.83
CA TYR A 68 18.39 -10.43 -13.08
C TYR A 68 17.48 -9.89 -11.99
N GLU A 69 17.51 -8.59 -11.80
CA GLU A 69 16.74 -7.90 -10.75
C GLU A 69 16.36 -6.49 -11.22
N PHE A 70 15.12 -6.13 -10.95
CA PHE A 70 14.59 -4.77 -11.02
C PHE A 70 14.15 -4.34 -9.63
N PRO A 71 15.01 -3.71 -8.85
CA PRO A 71 14.66 -3.21 -7.54
C PRO A 71 13.80 -1.94 -7.64
N ASN A 72 12.97 -1.70 -6.64
CA ASN A 72 12.23 -0.44 -6.48
C ASN A 72 11.33 -0.05 -7.66
N LEU A 73 10.60 -1.01 -8.21
CA LEU A 73 9.58 -0.74 -9.21
C LEU A 73 8.30 -0.21 -8.55
N PRO A 74 7.67 0.85 -9.09
CA PRO A 74 6.34 1.26 -8.64
C PRO A 74 5.31 0.14 -8.80
N PRO A 75 4.31 0.03 -7.92
CA PRO A 75 3.19 -0.88 -8.14
C PRO A 75 2.46 -0.55 -9.45
N SER A 76 2.37 -1.52 -10.33
CA SER A 76 1.74 -1.39 -11.66
C SER A 76 1.64 -2.75 -12.34
N THR A 77 1.07 -2.78 -13.54
CA THR A 77 1.09 -3.95 -14.42
C THR A 77 2.26 -3.84 -15.38
N TYR A 78 3.09 -4.88 -15.43
CA TYR A 78 4.31 -4.92 -16.23
C TYR A 78 4.23 -5.93 -17.37
N GLU A 79 4.88 -5.57 -18.49
CA GLU A 79 5.27 -6.50 -19.53
C GLU A 79 6.79 -6.69 -19.45
N VAL A 80 7.23 -7.95 -19.23
CA VAL A 80 8.66 -8.28 -19.11
C VAL A 80 9.13 -9.04 -20.34
N THR A 81 10.12 -8.52 -21.03
CA THR A 81 10.70 -9.09 -22.24
C THR A 81 12.14 -9.50 -22.01
N VAL A 82 12.50 -10.72 -22.39
CA VAL A 82 13.88 -11.23 -22.31
C VAL A 82 14.41 -11.52 -23.71
N ARG A 83 15.64 -11.07 -24.01
CA ARG A 83 16.34 -11.25 -25.27
C ARG A 83 17.77 -11.72 -25.05
N HIS A 84 18.21 -12.68 -25.86
CA HIS A 84 19.60 -13.11 -25.94
C HIS A 84 19.95 -13.52 -27.40
N ALA A 85 21.21 -13.29 -27.83
CA ALA A 85 21.65 -13.62 -29.16
C ALA A 85 21.54 -15.14 -29.43
N GLY A 86 20.92 -15.54 -30.56
CA GLY A 86 20.68 -16.95 -30.92
C GLY A 86 19.54 -17.63 -30.17
N MET A 87 18.81 -16.90 -29.35
CA MET A 87 17.64 -17.39 -28.63
C MET A 87 16.37 -16.64 -29.04
N GLN A 88 15.25 -17.31 -28.94
CA GLN A 88 13.94 -16.70 -29.18
C GLN A 88 13.59 -15.72 -28.06
N THR A 89 13.11 -14.52 -28.43
CA THR A 89 12.59 -13.55 -27.47
C THR A 89 11.37 -14.12 -26.75
N GLN A 90 11.36 -14.00 -25.44
CA GLN A 90 10.22 -14.37 -24.61
C GLN A 90 9.61 -13.14 -23.95
N VAL A 91 8.27 -13.09 -23.88
CA VAL A 91 7.51 -11.98 -23.31
C VAL A 91 6.51 -12.52 -22.32
N GLN A 92 6.54 -11.99 -21.09
CA GLN A 92 5.53 -12.18 -20.08
C GLN A 92 4.69 -10.92 -19.96
N LYS A 93 3.39 -11.04 -20.24
CA LYS A 93 2.44 -9.91 -20.14
C LYS A 93 1.58 -10.02 -18.89
N GLY A 94 1.09 -8.88 -18.44
CA GLY A 94 0.09 -8.82 -17.36
C GLY A 94 0.64 -9.19 -15.98
N LEU A 95 1.93 -8.95 -15.72
CA LEU A 95 2.49 -9.15 -14.39
C LEU A 95 2.06 -8.00 -13.48
N GLU A 96 1.12 -8.26 -12.59
CA GLU A 96 0.73 -7.31 -11.55
C GLU A 96 1.77 -7.33 -10.44
N LEU A 97 2.35 -6.18 -10.14
CA LEU A 97 3.32 -5.98 -9.06
C LEU A 97 2.69 -5.08 -8.00
N GLU A 98 2.53 -5.62 -6.81
CA GLU A 98 2.00 -4.91 -5.64
C GLU A 98 3.11 -4.29 -4.79
N VAL A 99 2.75 -3.36 -3.92
CA VAL A 99 3.68 -2.73 -2.98
C VAL A 99 4.33 -3.77 -2.05
N GLY A 100 5.65 -3.68 -1.92
CA GLY A 100 6.47 -4.58 -1.10
C GLY A 100 6.48 -6.03 -1.57
N GLN A 101 5.97 -6.34 -2.76
CA GLN A 101 6.00 -7.66 -3.36
C GLN A 101 7.34 -7.90 -4.05
N THR A 102 7.89 -9.11 -3.92
CA THR A 102 8.98 -9.62 -4.73
C THR A 102 8.42 -10.66 -5.70
N ALA A 103 8.25 -10.27 -6.96
CA ALA A 103 7.81 -11.16 -8.01
C ALA A 103 9.00 -12.00 -8.53
N ALA A 104 8.97 -13.31 -8.29
CA ALA A 104 9.95 -14.24 -8.83
C ALA A 104 9.49 -14.70 -10.23
N LEU A 105 10.24 -14.34 -11.28
CA LEU A 105 9.88 -14.63 -12.66
C LEU A 105 11.07 -15.21 -13.42
N ASP A 106 11.07 -16.51 -13.61
CA ASP A 106 12.10 -17.23 -14.35
C ASP A 106 11.71 -17.38 -15.82
N PHE A 107 12.68 -17.19 -16.72
CA PHE A 107 12.48 -17.35 -18.15
C PHE A 107 13.28 -18.54 -18.68
N ARG A 108 12.66 -19.31 -19.58
CA ARG A 108 13.33 -20.40 -20.28
C ARG A 108 13.28 -20.14 -21.78
N LEU A 109 14.39 -19.65 -22.34
CA LEU A 109 14.47 -19.27 -23.74
C LEU A 109 14.65 -20.50 -24.64
N ALA A 110 13.91 -20.56 -25.76
CA ALA A 110 14.11 -21.54 -26.81
C ALA A 110 15.18 -21.08 -27.82
N LEU A 111 15.78 -21.99 -28.56
CA LEU A 111 16.70 -21.67 -29.65
C LEU A 111 15.96 -20.99 -30.82
N GLU A 112 16.58 -20.04 -31.44
CA GLU A 112 16.05 -19.37 -32.63
C GLU A 112 15.83 -20.39 -33.77
N GLY A 113 14.63 -20.38 -34.38
CA GLY A 113 14.24 -21.32 -35.44
C GLY A 113 13.29 -22.45 -35.02
N THR A 114 12.99 -22.61 -33.76
CA THR A 114 11.91 -23.47 -33.28
C THR A 114 10.59 -22.67 -33.29
N SER A 115 9.66 -22.99 -34.17
CA SER A 115 8.40 -22.24 -34.34
C SER A 115 7.41 -22.54 -33.20
N VAL A 116 7.69 -22.10 -32.00
CA VAL A 116 6.74 -22.04 -30.90
C VAL A 116 6.90 -20.67 -30.26
N GLN A 117 6.07 -19.72 -30.69
CA GLN A 117 5.88 -18.49 -29.96
C GLN A 117 5.10 -18.87 -28.69
N VAL A 118 5.81 -19.10 -27.62
CA VAL A 118 5.19 -19.35 -26.31
C VAL A 118 4.86 -17.98 -25.73
N GLU A 119 3.69 -17.49 -26.06
CA GLU A 119 3.05 -16.46 -25.27
C GLU A 119 2.63 -17.12 -23.95
N VAL A 120 3.42 -16.95 -22.92
CA VAL A 120 3.07 -17.43 -21.59
C VAL A 120 2.05 -16.44 -21.01
N SER A 121 0.81 -16.61 -21.40
CA SER A 121 -0.32 -16.06 -20.65
C SER A 121 -0.55 -16.98 -19.46
N ALA A 122 0.25 -16.87 -18.45
CA ALA A 122 -0.01 -17.55 -17.19
C ALA A 122 -0.46 -16.47 -16.20
N GLU A 123 -1.69 -16.63 -15.74
CA GLU A 123 -2.03 -16.27 -14.35
C GLU A 123 -1.08 -17.07 -13.44
N GLN A 124 0.17 -16.67 -13.38
CA GLN A 124 1.08 -17.18 -12.38
C GLN A 124 0.67 -16.50 -11.09
N ALA A 125 -0.10 -17.23 -10.28
CA ALA A 125 -0.20 -16.88 -8.88
C ALA A 125 1.23 -16.77 -8.36
N VAL A 126 1.72 -15.55 -8.19
CA VAL A 126 3.05 -15.29 -7.66
C VAL A 126 3.00 -15.67 -6.19
N VAL A 127 3.30 -16.93 -5.91
CA VAL A 127 3.40 -17.40 -4.53
C VAL A 127 4.72 -16.84 -3.99
N GLU A 128 4.64 -15.87 -3.13
CA GLU A 128 5.80 -15.35 -2.40
C GLU A 128 6.36 -16.41 -1.46
N THR A 129 7.34 -17.15 -1.92
CA THR A 129 8.02 -18.20 -1.13
C THR A 129 9.24 -17.67 -0.37
N THR A 130 9.64 -16.43 -0.61
CA THR A 130 10.89 -15.86 -0.10
C THR A 130 10.72 -14.84 1.01
N ARG A 131 9.48 -14.37 1.24
CA ARG A 131 9.20 -13.40 2.29
C ARG A 131 9.02 -14.09 3.64
N GLY A 132 9.86 -13.73 4.63
CA GLY A 132 9.71 -14.15 6.02
C GLY A 132 8.81 -13.25 6.86
N SER A 133 8.38 -12.10 6.34
CA SER A 133 7.50 -11.14 7.01
C SER A 133 6.03 -11.52 6.87
N GLN A 134 5.24 -11.21 7.91
CA GLN A 134 3.79 -11.32 7.85
C GLN A 134 3.23 -10.00 7.33
N ALA A 135 3.16 -9.90 6.03
CA ALA A 135 2.62 -8.74 5.34
C ALA A 135 1.39 -9.12 4.52
N GLU A 136 0.49 -8.18 4.35
CA GLU A 136 -0.69 -8.30 3.49
C GLU A 136 -0.91 -7.00 2.75
N THR A 137 -1.16 -7.08 1.44
CA THR A 137 -1.48 -5.93 0.62
C THR A 137 -2.99 -5.87 0.40
N LEU A 138 -3.56 -4.70 0.66
CA LEU A 138 -4.96 -4.42 0.37
C LEU A 138 -5.01 -3.60 -0.91
N SER A 139 -5.45 -4.27 -1.97
CA SER A 139 -5.52 -3.71 -3.32
C SER A 139 -6.64 -2.69 -3.47
N GLN A 140 -6.60 -1.94 -4.57
CA GLN A 140 -7.62 -0.96 -4.92
C GLN A 140 -9.03 -1.58 -5.02
N THR A 141 -9.15 -2.84 -5.44
CA THR A 141 -10.43 -3.55 -5.50
C THR A 141 -11.06 -3.65 -4.12
N TYR A 142 -10.29 -4.05 -3.10
CA TYR A 142 -10.78 -4.07 -1.71
C TYR A 142 -11.19 -2.68 -1.23
N ILE A 143 -10.39 -1.66 -1.54
CA ILE A 143 -10.63 -0.28 -1.11
C ILE A 143 -11.91 0.30 -1.73
N ASN A 144 -12.22 -0.05 -2.99
CA ASN A 144 -13.35 0.51 -3.72
C ASN A 144 -14.65 -0.28 -3.49
N ASP A 145 -14.58 -1.60 -3.44
CA ASP A 145 -15.76 -2.47 -3.51
C ASP A 145 -16.32 -2.86 -2.15
N LEU A 146 -15.49 -2.83 -1.10
CA LEU A 146 -15.97 -3.15 0.23
C LEU A 146 -16.65 -1.96 0.90
N PRO A 147 -17.82 -2.15 1.49
CA PRO A 147 -18.52 -1.10 2.21
C PRO A 147 -17.75 -0.69 3.45
N ILE A 148 -17.43 0.59 3.58
CA ILE A 148 -16.69 1.12 4.69
C ILE A 148 -17.40 2.31 5.32
N ASN A 149 -17.43 2.34 6.65
CA ASN A 149 -17.95 3.47 7.38
C ASN A 149 -16.92 4.61 7.41
N ARG A 150 -17.38 5.84 7.15
CA ARG A 150 -16.56 7.07 7.20
C ARG A 150 -15.47 7.19 6.12
N ARG A 151 -15.36 6.27 5.17
CA ARG A 151 -14.29 6.23 4.15
C ARG A 151 -12.89 6.19 4.76
N ASP A 152 -12.78 5.56 5.90
CA ASP A 152 -11.49 5.32 6.57
C ASP A 152 -10.97 3.94 6.14
N TYR A 153 -10.18 3.94 5.07
CA TYR A 153 -9.63 2.72 4.47
C TYR A 153 -8.70 1.95 5.43
N LEU A 154 -8.11 2.60 6.43
CA LEU A 154 -7.30 1.91 7.44
C LEU A 154 -8.13 0.95 8.29
N THR A 155 -9.46 1.14 8.34
CA THR A 155 -10.37 0.18 9.01
C THR A 155 -10.33 -1.20 8.35
N PHE A 156 -9.95 -1.31 7.08
CA PHE A 156 -9.77 -2.61 6.42
C PHE A 156 -8.67 -3.46 7.06
N THR A 157 -7.73 -2.85 7.77
CA THR A 157 -6.72 -3.61 8.54
C THR A 157 -7.34 -4.50 9.61
N LEU A 158 -8.56 -4.18 10.08
CA LEU A 158 -9.30 -5.01 11.04
C LEU A 158 -9.76 -6.35 10.46
N LEU A 159 -9.71 -6.52 9.13
CA LEU A 159 -9.97 -7.79 8.46
C LEU A 159 -8.78 -8.76 8.58
N LEU A 160 -7.61 -8.25 8.93
CA LEU A 160 -6.38 -9.02 9.00
C LEU A 160 -6.28 -9.81 10.31
N PRO A 161 -5.73 -11.02 10.29
CA PRO A 161 -5.52 -11.80 11.49
C PRO A 161 -4.63 -11.08 12.50
N GLY A 162 -5.00 -11.11 13.79
CA GLY A 162 -4.22 -10.51 14.88
C GLY A 162 -4.37 -9.00 15.01
N VAL A 163 -5.26 -8.38 14.25
CA VAL A 163 -5.58 -6.96 14.37
C VAL A 163 -6.88 -6.77 15.12
N SER A 164 -6.89 -5.86 16.08
CA SER A 164 -8.07 -5.52 16.86
C SER A 164 -8.20 -4.01 17.04
N ASN A 165 -9.43 -3.57 17.28
CA ASN A 165 -9.66 -2.17 17.60
C ASN A 165 -9.55 -1.97 19.12
N SER A 166 -8.53 -1.23 19.57
CA SER A 166 -8.31 -0.92 20.98
C SER A 166 -9.07 0.32 21.48
N ASN A 167 -9.66 1.10 20.59
CA ASN A 167 -10.40 2.32 20.90
C ASN A 167 -11.90 2.10 21.12
N THR A 168 -12.29 0.98 21.66
CA THR A 168 -13.71 0.67 21.91
C THR A 168 -14.40 1.62 22.89
N ILE A 169 -13.67 2.49 23.58
CA ILE A 169 -14.21 3.32 24.67
C ILE A 169 -14.34 4.80 24.28
N ALA A 170 -13.66 5.29 23.27
CA ALA A 170 -13.50 6.74 23.11
C ALA A 170 -14.35 7.40 22.04
N ASP A 171 -14.91 6.72 21.03
CA ASP A 171 -15.38 7.48 19.87
C ASP A 171 -16.52 6.92 19.03
N ASN A 172 -17.58 6.45 19.62
CA ASN A 172 -18.83 6.35 18.86
C ASN A 172 -19.58 7.68 18.69
N SER A 173 -19.15 8.74 19.35
CA SER A 173 -19.86 10.02 19.40
C SER A 173 -19.15 11.20 18.74
N ASP A 174 -17.88 11.12 18.43
CA ASP A 174 -17.18 12.23 17.83
C ASP A 174 -17.24 12.19 16.30
N PHE A 175 -18.19 12.93 15.75
CA PHE A 175 -18.34 13.22 14.33
C PHE A 175 -17.22 14.08 13.75
N ARG A 176 -16.36 14.60 14.59
CA ARG A 176 -15.15 15.19 14.08
C ARG A 176 -14.36 14.05 13.49
N VAL A 177 -13.86 14.29 12.30
CA VAL A 177 -12.77 13.55 11.71
C VAL A 177 -11.54 13.81 12.60
N LYS A 178 -11.67 13.47 13.87
CA LYS A 178 -10.57 13.30 14.77
C LYS A 178 -10.05 11.94 14.47
N GLN A 179 -9.51 11.88 13.28
CA GLN A 179 -8.66 10.78 13.01
C GLN A 179 -7.45 11.00 13.86
N THR A 180 -7.47 10.25 14.85
CA THR A 180 -6.27 9.58 15.27
C THR A 180 -6.40 8.18 14.68
N PRO A 181 -6.19 8.01 13.35
CA PRO A 181 -6.43 6.73 12.68
C PRO A 181 -5.60 5.61 13.26
N GLN A 182 -4.50 5.98 13.88
CA GLN A 182 -3.60 5.08 14.54
C GLN A 182 -4.05 4.70 15.92
N SER A 183 -4.86 5.52 16.53
CA SER A 183 -5.37 5.19 17.81
C SER A 183 -6.49 4.20 17.60
N GLY A 184 -6.21 2.97 17.92
CA GLY A 184 -7.16 1.90 17.86
C GLY A 184 -6.79 0.71 17.04
N LEU A 185 -5.80 0.77 16.18
CA LEU A 185 -5.28 -0.40 15.49
C LEU A 185 -4.21 -1.07 16.36
N SER A 186 -4.61 -2.09 17.10
CA SER A 186 -3.73 -2.94 17.88
C SER A 186 -3.35 -4.17 17.10
N PHE A 187 -2.07 -4.40 16.93
CA PHE A 187 -1.50 -5.57 16.27
C PHE A 187 -0.93 -6.50 17.34
N TYR A 188 -1.48 -7.72 17.42
CA TYR A 188 -1.09 -8.74 18.40
C TYR A 188 -1.09 -8.23 19.85
N GLY A 189 -2.05 -7.37 20.21
CA GLY A 189 -2.16 -6.80 21.55
C GLY A 189 -1.23 -5.61 21.80
N SER A 190 -0.59 -5.05 20.75
CA SER A 190 0.23 -3.86 20.89
C SER A 190 -0.61 -2.62 21.25
N ASN A 191 0.07 -1.60 21.76
CA ASN A 191 -0.52 -0.29 21.91
C ASN A 191 -0.84 0.31 20.51
N GLY A 192 -2.08 0.77 20.31
CA GLY A 192 -2.52 1.35 19.04
C GLY A 192 -1.79 2.62 18.59
N ARG A 193 -0.82 3.11 19.35
CA ARG A 193 0.04 4.26 19.02
C ARG A 193 1.42 3.87 18.52
N GLY A 194 1.76 2.60 18.52
CA GLY A 194 3.08 2.10 18.13
C GLY A 194 3.21 1.75 16.65
N ASN A 195 2.27 2.16 15.81
CA ASN A 195 2.29 1.86 14.39
C ASN A 195 3.02 2.95 13.62
N SER A 196 3.82 2.58 12.62
CA SER A 196 4.39 3.51 11.65
C SER A 196 3.51 3.54 10.40
N VAL A 197 3.19 4.72 9.92
CA VAL A 197 2.43 4.92 8.68
C VAL A 197 3.24 5.77 7.73
N THR A 198 3.45 5.26 6.53
CA THR A 198 4.13 5.97 5.44
C THR A 198 3.18 6.17 4.26
N VAL A 199 3.34 7.27 3.56
CA VAL A 199 2.67 7.53 2.28
C VAL A 199 3.75 7.81 1.24
N ASP A 200 3.76 7.02 0.17
CA ASP A 200 4.78 7.08 -0.90
C ASP A 200 6.22 7.07 -0.36
N GLY A 201 6.44 6.31 0.72
CA GLY A 201 7.71 6.21 1.43
C GLY A 201 8.04 7.36 2.38
N GLY A 202 7.20 8.38 2.49
CA GLY A 202 7.32 9.46 3.47
C GLY A 202 6.63 9.12 4.79
N GLU A 203 7.28 9.40 5.93
CA GLU A 203 6.70 9.18 7.25
C GLU A 203 5.58 10.20 7.55
N PHE A 204 4.44 9.69 7.99
CA PHE A 204 3.24 10.49 8.32
C PHE A 204 2.84 10.43 9.78
N ASN A 205 3.68 9.91 10.64
CA ASN A 205 3.45 9.93 12.07
C ASN A 205 3.80 11.30 12.69
N ASP A 206 3.08 11.68 13.73
CA ASP A 206 3.44 12.78 14.62
C ASP A 206 4.29 12.27 15.79
N ASP A 207 4.83 13.18 16.58
CA ASP A 207 5.70 12.85 17.72
C ASP A 207 4.98 12.06 18.84
N ALA A 208 3.64 12.04 18.83
CA ALA A 208 2.81 11.28 19.75
C ALA A 208 2.41 9.90 19.19
N GLY A 209 2.91 9.52 18.01
CA GLY A 209 2.58 8.30 17.30
C GLY A 209 1.24 8.36 16.57
N GLY A 210 0.73 9.58 16.34
CA GLY A 210 -0.45 9.85 15.55
C GLY A 210 -0.19 9.96 14.06
N VAL A 211 -1.19 9.74 13.20
CA VAL A 211 -1.07 10.00 11.76
C VAL A 211 -1.46 11.44 11.47
N ARG A 212 -0.53 12.21 10.88
CA ARG A 212 -0.71 13.64 10.64
C ARG A 212 -1.73 13.98 9.57
N LEU A 213 -1.87 13.10 8.60
CA LEU A 213 -2.70 13.35 7.43
C LEU A 213 -3.63 12.16 7.17
N ASN A 214 -4.87 12.48 6.88
CA ASN A 214 -5.80 11.52 6.31
C ASN A 214 -5.81 11.69 4.79
N LEU A 215 -5.20 10.74 4.09
CA LEU A 215 -5.32 10.66 2.65
C LEU A 215 -6.75 10.21 2.31
N ASN A 216 -7.37 10.88 1.33
CA ASN A 216 -8.69 10.46 0.87
C ASN A 216 -8.60 9.04 0.28
N GLN A 217 -9.58 8.18 0.60
CA GLN A 217 -9.68 6.83 0.06
C GLN A 217 -9.55 6.79 -1.49
N ASP A 218 -10.09 7.77 -2.19
CA ASP A 218 -10.01 7.83 -3.65
C ASP A 218 -8.61 8.10 -4.19
N ALA A 219 -7.73 8.67 -3.36
CA ALA A 219 -6.34 8.91 -3.72
C ALA A 219 -5.42 7.73 -3.38
N VAL A 220 -5.92 6.69 -2.70
CA VAL A 220 -5.14 5.50 -2.36
C VAL A 220 -5.23 4.50 -3.50
N GLN A 221 -4.08 4.04 -3.98
CA GLN A 221 -3.99 2.94 -4.94
C GLN A 221 -4.08 1.61 -4.20
N GLU A 222 -3.21 1.43 -3.23
CA GLU A 222 -3.14 0.23 -2.39
C GLU A 222 -2.38 0.55 -1.10
N PHE A 223 -2.47 -0.31 -0.12
CA PHE A 223 -1.61 -0.21 1.06
C PHE A 223 -1.23 -1.58 1.58
N GLN A 224 -0.01 -1.68 2.07
CA GLN A 224 0.52 -2.89 2.66
C GLN A 224 0.61 -2.74 4.18
N VAL A 225 0.22 -3.80 4.87
CA VAL A 225 0.31 -3.90 6.33
C VAL A 225 1.32 -4.97 6.71
N ASN A 226 2.46 -4.54 7.21
CA ASN A 226 3.52 -5.40 7.73
C ASN A 226 3.32 -5.57 9.24
N ARG A 227 2.82 -6.74 9.65
CA ARG A 227 2.39 -7.01 11.03
C ARG A 227 3.51 -7.53 11.93
N SER A 228 4.45 -8.30 11.38
CA SER A 228 5.61 -8.80 12.10
C SER A 228 6.74 -9.22 11.15
N ASN A 229 7.96 -9.36 11.69
CA ASN A 229 9.17 -9.78 10.98
C ASN A 229 9.49 -8.93 9.73
N TYR A 230 9.04 -7.66 9.73
CA TYR A 230 9.37 -6.74 8.66
C TYR A 230 10.85 -6.33 8.73
N THR A 231 11.39 -5.89 7.60
CA THR A 231 12.80 -5.51 7.47
C THR A 231 13.13 -4.28 8.33
N ALA A 232 14.40 -4.12 8.69
CA ALA A 232 14.86 -2.95 9.46
C ALA A 232 14.63 -1.62 8.73
N GLU A 233 14.48 -1.64 7.41
CA GLU A 233 14.18 -0.48 6.58
C GLU A 233 12.78 0.10 6.87
N LEU A 234 11.85 -0.75 7.31
CA LEU A 234 10.51 -0.37 7.72
C LEU A 234 10.43 -0.09 9.24
N GLY A 235 11.54 0.22 9.88
CA GLY A 235 11.67 0.39 11.33
C GLY A 235 10.83 1.52 11.91
N GLY A 236 11.00 1.75 13.23
CA GLY A 236 10.32 2.82 13.96
C GLY A 236 8.96 2.44 14.54
N ALA A 237 8.47 1.22 14.32
CA ALA A 237 7.21 0.74 14.86
C ALA A 237 7.41 -0.30 15.96
N SER A 238 6.61 -0.22 17.02
CA SER A 238 6.46 -1.28 18.02
C SER A 238 5.22 -2.16 17.76
N GLY A 239 4.35 -1.73 16.86
CA GLY A 239 3.20 -2.45 16.35
C GLY A 239 3.43 -2.93 14.92
N ALA A 240 2.69 -2.38 13.98
CA ALA A 240 2.84 -2.66 12.56
C ALA A 240 3.39 -1.47 11.78
N THR A 241 3.90 -1.73 10.56
CA THR A 241 4.16 -0.69 9.59
C THR A 241 3.12 -0.76 8.47
N ILE A 242 2.52 0.38 8.15
CA ILE A 242 1.48 0.51 7.14
C ILE A 242 2.02 1.43 6.04
N ASN A 243 2.27 0.85 4.88
CA ASN A 243 2.80 1.58 3.72
C ASN A 243 1.67 1.84 2.73
N ILE A 244 1.35 3.10 2.52
CA ILE A 244 0.28 3.54 1.64
C ILE A 244 0.90 4.05 0.35
N VAL A 245 0.38 3.60 -0.78
CA VAL A 245 0.74 4.10 -2.10
C VAL A 245 -0.41 4.92 -2.66
N SER A 246 -0.11 6.16 -3.04
CA SER A 246 -1.08 7.02 -3.68
C SER A 246 -1.26 6.67 -5.16
N LYS A 247 -2.44 6.95 -5.71
CA LYS A 247 -2.68 6.79 -7.14
C LYS A 247 -1.77 7.71 -7.93
N SER A 248 -1.12 7.16 -8.93
CA SER A 248 -0.39 7.92 -9.93
C SER A 248 -1.23 8.08 -11.21
N GLY A 249 -0.96 9.11 -11.99
CA GLY A 249 -1.56 9.28 -13.31
C GLY A 249 -1.12 8.20 -14.29
N THR A 250 -1.85 8.07 -15.39
CA THR A 250 -1.52 7.22 -16.53
C THR A 250 -1.40 8.06 -17.79
N ASN A 251 -1.09 7.45 -18.95
CA ASN A 251 -1.05 8.17 -20.23
C ASN A 251 -2.46 8.43 -20.81
N GLU A 252 -3.50 7.94 -20.16
CA GLU A 252 -4.89 8.15 -20.56
C GLU A 252 -5.60 9.03 -19.53
N LEU A 253 -6.28 10.09 -20.02
CA LEU A 253 -7.06 10.97 -19.14
C LEU A 253 -8.23 10.18 -18.52
N HIS A 254 -8.26 10.12 -17.21
CA HIS A 254 -9.33 9.47 -16.46
C HIS A 254 -9.65 10.26 -15.20
N GLY A 255 -10.82 9.98 -14.63
CA GLY A 255 -11.23 10.63 -13.40
C GLY A 255 -12.55 10.10 -12.87
N SER A 256 -12.86 10.45 -11.65
CA SER A 256 -14.11 10.10 -11.00
C SER A 256 -14.67 11.24 -10.17
N LEU A 257 -15.99 11.29 -10.07
CA LEU A 257 -16.71 12.18 -9.15
C LEU A 257 -17.60 11.31 -8.26
N TYR A 258 -17.66 11.64 -6.98
CA TYR A 258 -18.55 10.93 -6.07
C TYR A 258 -19.31 11.88 -5.15
N GLY A 259 -20.50 11.44 -4.72
CA GLY A 259 -21.32 12.10 -3.71
C GLY A 259 -21.98 11.06 -2.82
N LEU A 260 -21.77 11.13 -1.52
CA LEU A 260 -22.33 10.24 -0.53
C LEU A 260 -23.15 11.06 0.45
N PHE A 261 -24.39 10.65 0.65
CA PHE A 261 -25.32 11.27 1.58
C PHE A 261 -25.76 10.23 2.60
N ARG A 262 -25.63 10.59 3.86
CA ARG A 262 -26.11 9.76 4.96
C ARG A 262 -26.96 10.61 5.91
N ASN A 263 -28.13 10.12 6.22
CA ASN A 263 -29.06 10.79 7.13
C ASN A 263 -29.64 9.78 8.08
N ASP A 264 -29.78 10.17 9.33
CA ASP A 264 -30.37 9.33 10.38
C ASP A 264 -31.79 8.86 10.06
N ALA A 265 -32.55 9.60 9.25
CA ALA A 265 -33.87 9.17 8.81
C ALA A 265 -33.83 7.85 7.98
N LEU A 266 -32.70 7.56 7.32
CA LEU A 266 -32.48 6.36 6.51
C LEU A 266 -31.77 5.24 7.29
N ASP A 267 -31.21 5.53 8.44
CA ASP A 267 -30.49 4.58 9.28
C ASP A 267 -31.45 3.88 10.26
N ALA A 268 -31.25 2.57 10.48
CA ALA A 268 -31.88 1.87 11.57
C ALA A 268 -31.29 2.33 12.91
N ARG A 269 -32.10 2.34 13.94
CA ARG A 269 -31.63 2.57 15.30
C ARG A 269 -30.84 1.34 15.78
N ASP A 270 -29.71 1.57 16.46
CA ASP A 270 -29.06 0.50 17.19
C ASP A 270 -29.98 0.02 18.33
N HIS A 271 -30.21 -1.29 18.37
CA HIS A 271 -31.13 -1.90 19.32
C HIS A 271 -30.68 -1.68 20.80
N PHE A 272 -29.37 -1.59 20.99
CA PHE A 272 -28.79 -1.39 22.32
C PHE A 272 -28.45 0.06 22.64
N ALA A 273 -28.69 1.00 21.73
CA ALA A 273 -28.53 2.41 22.02
C ALA A 273 -29.68 2.91 22.90
N LEU A 274 -29.43 3.00 24.17
CA LEU A 274 -30.38 3.46 25.17
C LEU A 274 -29.83 4.72 25.86
N GLN A 275 -30.70 5.69 26.09
CA GLN A 275 -30.37 6.84 26.90
C GLN A 275 -30.34 6.38 28.40
N PRO A 276 -29.35 6.78 29.19
CA PRO A 276 -29.34 6.52 30.62
C PRO A 276 -30.65 6.95 31.26
N ALA A 277 -31.25 6.08 32.05
CA ALA A 277 -32.51 6.37 32.73
C ALA A 277 -32.35 7.36 33.87
N LEU A 278 -31.12 7.57 34.34
CA LEU A 278 -30.79 8.43 35.47
C LEU A 278 -29.80 9.52 35.03
N LEU A 279 -30.07 10.75 35.41
CA LEU A 279 -29.10 11.84 35.29
C LEU A 279 -28.16 11.83 36.52
N PRO A 280 -26.94 12.41 36.38
CA PRO A 280 -26.02 12.51 37.51
C PRO A 280 -26.68 13.19 38.71
N GLY A 281 -26.74 12.50 39.85
CA GLY A 281 -27.36 12.99 41.09
C GLY A 281 -28.77 12.50 41.35
N GLU A 282 -29.38 11.76 40.44
CA GLU A 282 -30.67 11.12 40.65
C GLU A 282 -30.51 9.72 41.31
N THR A 283 -31.46 9.37 42.18
CA THR A 283 -31.49 8.04 42.78
C THR A 283 -32.25 7.07 41.91
N PHE A 284 -31.80 5.82 41.89
CA PHE A 284 -32.43 4.76 41.11
C PHE A 284 -33.89 4.57 41.56
N SER A 285 -34.83 4.67 40.62
CA SER A 285 -36.23 4.32 40.83
C SER A 285 -36.60 3.13 39.94
N ALA A 286 -37.52 2.30 40.41
CA ALA A 286 -38.01 1.13 39.68
C ALA A 286 -38.76 1.52 38.38
N GLU A 287 -39.12 2.79 38.23
CA GLU A 287 -39.82 3.33 37.06
C GLU A 287 -38.85 3.93 36.01
N ALA A 288 -37.57 4.00 36.32
CA ALA A 288 -36.57 4.52 35.36
C ALA A 288 -36.40 3.53 34.23
N VAL A 289 -37.09 3.77 33.13
CA VAL A 289 -37.00 2.97 31.90
C VAL A 289 -36.03 3.67 30.95
N ALA A 290 -35.01 2.94 30.52
CA ALA A 290 -34.10 3.45 29.50
C ALA A 290 -34.86 3.73 28.18
N THR A 291 -34.84 4.98 27.75
CA THR A 291 -35.48 5.37 26.48
C THR A 291 -34.59 5.06 25.29
N PRO A 292 -35.17 4.55 24.22
CA PRO A 292 -34.42 4.30 22.99
C PRO A 292 -33.80 5.60 22.43
N LEU A 293 -32.50 5.58 22.20
CA LEU A 293 -31.79 6.71 21.65
C LEU A 293 -31.51 6.46 20.16
N LYS A 294 -31.87 7.41 19.32
CA LYS A 294 -31.43 7.48 17.94
C LYS A 294 -30.56 8.72 17.77
N ASN A 295 -29.30 8.53 17.48
CA ASN A 295 -28.40 9.65 17.26
C ASN A 295 -28.77 10.37 15.96
N THR A 296 -28.83 11.69 15.98
CA THR A 296 -29.00 12.50 14.79
C THR A 296 -27.73 12.44 13.92
N LEU A 297 -27.87 12.15 12.65
CA LEU A 297 -26.78 12.08 11.69
C LEU A 297 -27.19 12.75 10.37
N ASN A 298 -26.45 13.75 9.99
CA ASN A 298 -26.51 14.28 8.61
C ASN A 298 -25.08 14.43 8.09
N ARG A 299 -24.68 13.54 7.19
CA ARG A 299 -23.33 13.50 6.65
C ARG A 299 -23.38 13.59 5.13
N GLN A 300 -22.61 14.51 4.60
CA GLN A 300 -22.43 14.70 3.18
C GLN A 300 -20.93 14.64 2.88
N GLN A 301 -20.55 13.78 1.94
CA GLN A 301 -19.19 13.65 1.45
C GLN A 301 -19.21 13.70 -0.06
N PHE A 302 -18.44 14.58 -0.64
CA PHE A 302 -18.29 14.70 -2.08
C PHE A 302 -16.84 14.98 -2.43
N GLY A 303 -16.42 14.56 -3.60
CA GLY A 303 -15.08 14.75 -4.09
C GLY A 303 -14.93 14.20 -5.49
N GLY A 304 -13.71 14.26 -5.98
CA GLY A 304 -13.34 13.70 -7.26
C GLY A 304 -11.84 13.67 -7.43
N ASN A 305 -11.41 12.92 -8.40
CA ASN A 305 -10.04 12.88 -8.88
C ASN A 305 -10.01 13.01 -10.40
N ILE A 306 -8.88 13.46 -10.92
CA ILE A 306 -8.56 13.51 -12.34
C ILE A 306 -7.08 13.23 -12.47
N GLY A 307 -6.69 12.38 -13.43
CA GLY A 307 -5.32 11.98 -13.67
C GLY A 307 -5.08 11.61 -15.13
#